data_01fe737373720c80e1220716aba245be
#
_entry.id   01fe737373720c80e1220716aba245be
#
_cell.length_a   1.000
_cell.length_b   1.000
_cell.length_c   1.000
_cell.angle_alpha   90.00
_cell.angle_beta   90.00
_cell.angle_gamma   90.00
#
_symmetry.space_group_name_H-M   'P 1'
#
loop_
_entity.id
_entity.type
_entity.pdbx_description
1 polymer ?
#
loop_
_entity_poly.entity_id
_entity_poly.type
_entity_poly.pdbx_seq_one_letter_code
_entity_poly.pdbx_strand_id
1 'polypeptide(L)'
;PRKYFWLFMGLCIVIGIGIEIIGTKTGYLFGDYRYGTVLGPSVAGVPWIIGINWFIIVYCSGVSIHAILSKMIDRLQAASGGPKQLLKTISIVVDGATMAVFFDWMMEPVAVKLGYWTWLGNGDIPLYNYICWLIVSILLLLLFQKLPFPKKNKFAVHLFLIQIMFFLILRTLL
;
A
#
# COMPACT_ATOMS: atom_id res chain seq x y z
N PRO A 1 -9.78 -14.75 13.66
CA PRO A 1 -10.12 -15.90 12.81
C PRO A 1 -9.62 -15.70 11.38
N ARG A 2 -9.12 -16.77 10.76
CA ARG A 2 -8.52 -16.73 9.40
C ARG A 2 -9.46 -16.17 8.33
N LYS A 3 -10.78 -16.34 8.47
CA LYS A 3 -11.76 -15.82 7.51
C LYS A 3 -11.70 -14.31 7.29
N TYR A 4 -11.44 -13.52 8.32
CA TYR A 4 -11.34 -12.07 8.19
C TYR A 4 -10.05 -11.60 7.52
N PHE A 5 -8.98 -12.38 7.63
CA PHE A 5 -7.76 -12.14 6.86
C PHE A 5 -8.00 -12.35 5.35
N TRP A 6 -8.66 -13.46 4.98
CA TRP A 6 -9.02 -13.71 3.59
C TRP A 6 -10.00 -12.69 3.02
N LEU A 7 -10.95 -12.24 3.87
CA LEU A 7 -11.85 -11.16 3.50
C LEU A 7 -11.08 -9.85 3.25
N PHE A 8 -10.16 -9.50 4.13
CA PHE A 8 -9.31 -8.32 3.96
C PHE A 8 -8.48 -8.40 2.67
N MET A 9 -7.84 -9.53 2.43
CA MET A 9 -7.08 -9.78 1.22
C MET A 9 -7.95 -9.60 -0.03
N GLY A 10 -9.11 -10.26 -0.07
CA GLY A 10 -10.05 -10.14 -1.19
C GLY A 10 -10.53 -8.71 -1.43
N LEU A 11 -10.85 -7.97 -0.35
CA LEU A 11 -11.23 -6.56 -0.45
C LEU A 11 -10.11 -5.68 -1.01
N CYS A 12 -8.85 -5.86 -0.54
CA CYS A 12 -7.71 -5.12 -1.09
C CYS A 12 -7.51 -5.39 -2.59
N ILE A 13 -7.62 -6.67 -3.00
CA ILE A 13 -7.45 -7.05 -4.42
C ILE A 13 -8.56 -6.43 -5.28
N VAL A 14 -9.81 -6.59 -4.87
CA VAL A 14 -10.97 -6.09 -5.66
C VAL A 14 -11.00 -4.57 -5.71
N ILE A 15 -10.81 -3.90 -4.56
CA ILE A 15 -10.76 -2.44 -4.50
C ILE A 15 -9.55 -1.94 -5.30
N GLY A 16 -8.37 -2.54 -5.13
CA GLY A 16 -7.16 -2.18 -5.85
C GLY A 16 -7.36 -2.25 -7.36
N ILE A 17 -7.83 -3.38 -7.90
CA ILE A 17 -8.14 -3.49 -9.33
C ILE A 17 -9.21 -2.49 -9.76
N GLY A 18 -10.26 -2.30 -8.96
CA GLY A 18 -11.36 -1.39 -9.28
C GLY A 18 -10.92 0.06 -9.44
N ILE A 19 -10.13 0.57 -8.50
CA ILE A 19 -9.61 1.95 -8.55
C ILE A 19 -8.62 2.15 -9.70
N GLU A 20 -7.80 1.14 -10.01
CA GLU A 20 -6.88 1.16 -11.14
C GLU A 20 -7.63 1.18 -12.49
N ILE A 21 -8.72 0.40 -12.61
CA ILE A 21 -9.59 0.46 -13.79
C ILE A 21 -10.22 1.86 -13.96
N ILE A 22 -10.67 2.46 -12.84
CA ILE A 22 -11.18 3.83 -12.87
C ILE A 22 -10.06 4.80 -13.27
N GLY A 23 -8.88 4.69 -12.64
CA GLY A 23 -7.73 5.54 -12.94
C GLY A 23 -7.34 5.50 -14.41
N THR A 24 -7.06 4.31 -14.95
CA THR A 24 -6.61 4.13 -16.34
C THR A 24 -7.67 4.52 -17.39
N LYS A 25 -8.97 4.46 -17.06
CA LYS A 25 -10.05 4.82 -17.99
C LYS A 25 -10.46 6.28 -17.93
N THR A 26 -10.26 6.94 -16.81
CA THR A 26 -10.81 8.28 -16.60
C THR A 26 -9.76 9.35 -16.34
N GLY A 27 -8.55 8.96 -15.92
CA GLY A 27 -7.53 9.87 -15.43
C GLY A 27 -7.86 10.56 -14.09
N TYR A 28 -9.05 10.31 -13.50
CA TYR A 28 -9.49 10.95 -12.24
C TYR A 28 -8.79 10.39 -11.00
N LEU A 29 -8.19 9.22 -11.09
CA LEU A 29 -7.38 8.65 -10.01
C LEU A 29 -5.96 8.45 -10.52
N PHE A 30 -5.00 8.78 -9.68
CA PHE A 30 -3.57 8.68 -9.92
C PHE A 30 -3.02 9.62 -11.01
N GLY A 31 -3.79 9.98 -12.04
CA GLY A 31 -3.41 10.72 -13.24
C GLY A 31 -3.57 9.90 -14.51
N ASP A 32 -3.01 10.37 -15.63
CA ASP A 32 -3.11 9.69 -16.92
C ASP A 32 -1.94 8.73 -17.12
N TYR A 33 -2.22 7.43 -17.12
CA TYR A 33 -1.22 6.37 -17.32
C TYR A 33 -1.86 5.14 -17.98
N ARG A 34 -1.00 4.27 -18.47
CA ARG A 34 -1.39 2.96 -19.01
C ARG A 34 -0.41 1.87 -18.60
N TYR A 35 -0.92 0.69 -18.35
CA TYR A 35 -0.08 -0.48 -18.10
C TYR A 35 0.58 -1.00 -19.36
N GLY A 36 1.82 -1.48 -19.21
CA GLY A 36 2.52 -2.27 -20.22
C GLY A 36 2.06 -3.73 -20.23
N THR A 37 2.69 -4.54 -21.08
CA THR A 37 2.37 -5.98 -21.21
C THR A 37 3.24 -6.88 -20.31
N VAL A 38 4.24 -6.32 -19.63
CA VAL A 38 5.26 -7.06 -18.86
C VAL A 38 4.67 -7.77 -17.63
N LEU A 39 3.61 -7.21 -17.05
CA LEU A 39 2.99 -7.71 -15.83
C LEU A 39 2.00 -8.88 -16.04
N GLY A 40 1.91 -9.40 -17.26
CA GLY A 40 1.11 -10.58 -17.58
C GLY A 40 -0.38 -10.28 -17.84
N PRO A 41 -1.28 -11.26 -17.60
CA PRO A 41 -2.67 -11.15 -17.95
C PRO A 41 -3.39 -10.04 -17.20
N SER A 42 -4.31 -9.37 -17.89
CA SER A 42 -5.01 -8.19 -17.39
C SER A 42 -6.54 -8.31 -17.53
N VAL A 43 -7.26 -7.56 -16.70
CA VAL A 43 -8.70 -7.32 -16.78
C VAL A 43 -8.95 -5.83 -17.02
N ALA A 44 -9.70 -5.50 -18.04
CA ALA A 44 -9.99 -4.12 -18.43
C ALA A 44 -8.74 -3.22 -18.58
N GLY A 45 -7.59 -3.81 -18.94
CA GLY A 45 -6.30 -3.12 -19.10
C GLY A 45 -5.44 -3.06 -17.85
N VAL A 46 -5.91 -3.56 -16.71
CA VAL A 46 -5.15 -3.60 -15.45
C VAL A 46 -4.66 -5.03 -15.18
N PRO A 47 -3.34 -5.26 -15.02
CA PRO A 47 -2.79 -6.57 -14.70
C PRO A 47 -3.29 -7.10 -13.34
N TRP A 48 -3.62 -8.39 -13.27
CA TRP A 48 -4.12 -9.03 -12.03
C TRP A 48 -3.16 -8.88 -10.85
N ILE A 49 -1.86 -8.88 -11.13
CA ILE A 49 -0.81 -8.76 -10.11
C ILE A 49 -0.92 -7.44 -9.34
N ILE A 50 -1.49 -6.39 -9.95
CA ILE A 50 -1.64 -5.08 -9.31
C ILE A 50 -2.58 -5.13 -8.11
N GLY A 51 -3.69 -5.88 -8.22
CA GLY A 51 -4.56 -6.09 -7.05
C GLY A 51 -3.86 -6.84 -5.90
N ILE A 52 -3.05 -7.84 -6.24
CA ILE A 52 -2.23 -8.56 -5.26
C ILE A 52 -1.19 -7.60 -4.65
N ASN A 53 -0.58 -6.74 -5.45
CA ASN A 53 0.38 -5.75 -4.99
C ASN A 53 -0.24 -4.76 -4.00
N TRP A 54 -1.46 -4.25 -4.27
CA TRP A 54 -2.22 -3.43 -3.33
C TRP A 54 -2.40 -4.11 -1.98
N PHE A 55 -2.80 -5.39 -1.98
CA PHE A 55 -2.89 -6.17 -0.75
C PHE A 55 -1.55 -6.28 -0.02
N ILE A 56 -0.49 -6.65 -0.73
CA ILE A 56 0.84 -6.86 -0.13
C ILE A 56 1.34 -5.56 0.51
N ILE A 57 1.30 -4.45 -0.21
CA ILE A 57 1.82 -3.16 0.27
C ILE A 57 1.03 -2.70 1.50
N VAL A 58 -0.29 -2.65 1.43
CA VAL A 58 -1.14 -2.18 2.53
C VAL A 58 -1.06 -3.11 3.75
N TYR A 59 -1.07 -4.43 3.53
CA TYR A 59 -0.94 -5.40 4.62
C TYR A 59 0.42 -5.31 5.29
N CYS A 60 1.50 -5.30 4.52
CA CYS A 60 2.86 -5.28 5.06
C CYS A 60 3.18 -3.95 5.75
N SER A 61 2.77 -2.80 5.20
CA SER A 61 2.92 -1.50 5.86
C SER A 61 2.14 -1.44 7.17
N GLY A 62 0.87 -1.85 7.16
CA GLY A 62 0.04 -1.89 8.37
C GLY A 62 0.60 -2.80 9.46
N VAL A 63 1.06 -4.00 9.12
CA VAL A 63 1.70 -4.94 10.06
C VAL A 63 3.02 -4.37 10.59
N SER A 64 3.84 -3.75 9.75
CA SER A 64 5.14 -3.19 10.13
C SER A 64 4.96 -2.05 11.14
N ILE A 65 4.08 -1.11 10.84
CA ILE A 65 3.77 0.00 11.76
C ILE A 65 3.11 -0.53 13.04
N HIS A 66 2.20 -1.49 12.95
CA HIS A 66 1.63 -2.12 14.13
C HIS A 66 2.71 -2.77 15.02
N ALA A 67 3.72 -3.42 14.44
CA ALA A 67 4.80 -4.04 15.19
C ALA A 67 5.71 -3.01 15.89
N ILE A 68 5.97 -1.87 15.26
CA ILE A 68 6.79 -0.76 15.81
C ILE A 68 6.02 -0.03 16.90
N LEU A 69 4.82 0.46 16.58
CA LEU A 69 4.07 1.36 17.45
C LEU A 69 3.41 0.66 18.64
N SER A 70 2.99 -0.61 18.51
CA SER A 70 2.31 -1.28 19.62
C SER A 70 3.16 -1.32 20.89
N LYS A 71 4.45 -1.64 20.77
CA LYS A 71 5.36 -1.65 21.93
C LYS A 71 5.60 -0.27 22.52
N MET A 72 5.70 0.75 21.68
CA MET A 72 5.95 2.12 22.11
C MET A 72 4.71 2.71 22.79
N ILE A 73 3.55 2.55 22.18
CA ILE A 73 2.29 3.04 22.71
C ILE A 73 1.94 2.32 24.02
N ASP A 74 2.10 1.00 24.10
CA ASP A 74 1.85 0.24 25.32
C ASP A 74 2.72 0.74 26.50
N ARG A 75 3.98 1.13 26.25
CA ARG A 75 4.87 1.75 27.26
C ARG A 75 4.43 3.15 27.69
N LEU A 76 4.12 4.01 26.72
CA LEU A 76 3.64 5.37 27.00
C LEU A 76 2.32 5.36 27.78
N GLN A 77 1.49 4.40 27.49
CA GLN A 77 0.19 4.24 28.13
C GLN A 77 0.26 3.72 29.56
N ALA A 78 1.25 2.92 29.89
CA ALA A 78 1.52 2.51 31.26
C ALA A 78 1.90 3.74 32.13
N ALA A 79 2.47 4.79 31.52
CA ALA A 79 2.92 5.99 32.22
C ALA A 79 1.84 7.09 32.34
N SER A 80 0.90 7.22 31.38
CA SER A 80 0.05 8.42 31.28
C SER A 80 -1.47 8.22 31.42
N GLY A 81 -1.98 6.98 31.48
CA GLY A 81 -3.41 6.70 31.75
C GLY A 81 -4.45 7.16 30.70
N GLY A 82 -4.04 7.67 29.53
CA GLY A 82 -4.90 8.30 28.53
C GLY A 82 -5.68 7.35 27.59
N PRO A 83 -6.52 7.90 26.68
CA PRO A 83 -7.36 7.13 25.75
C PRO A 83 -6.50 6.40 24.70
N LYS A 84 -6.42 5.10 24.88
CA LYS A 84 -5.36 4.23 24.34
C LYS A 84 -5.62 3.75 22.92
N GLN A 85 -6.85 3.34 22.62
CA GLN A 85 -7.17 2.62 21.39
C GLN A 85 -7.30 3.55 20.16
N LEU A 86 -7.89 4.72 20.33
CA LEU A 86 -8.08 5.67 19.23
C LEU A 86 -6.74 6.17 18.69
N LEU A 87 -5.84 6.62 19.58
CA LEU A 87 -4.51 7.10 19.18
C LEU A 87 -3.73 6.00 18.45
N LYS A 88 -3.75 4.77 18.98
CA LYS A 88 -3.10 3.62 18.34
C LYS A 88 -3.67 3.36 16.95
N THR A 89 -4.98 3.41 16.79
CA THR A 89 -5.63 3.21 15.50
C THR A 89 -5.25 4.30 14.50
N ILE A 90 -5.32 5.57 14.90
CA ILE A 90 -4.95 6.71 14.06
C ILE A 90 -3.49 6.61 13.62
N SER A 91 -2.57 6.37 14.56
CA SER A 91 -1.14 6.25 14.24
C SER A 91 -0.88 5.10 13.26
N ILE A 92 -1.47 3.92 13.46
CA ILE A 92 -1.26 2.79 12.55
C ILE A 92 -1.81 3.11 11.16
N VAL A 93 -2.95 3.79 11.07
CA VAL A 93 -3.56 4.14 9.79
C VAL A 93 -2.75 5.20 9.05
N VAL A 94 -2.39 6.28 9.74
CA VAL A 94 -1.67 7.41 9.12
C VAL A 94 -0.23 7.00 8.78
N ASP A 95 0.51 6.44 9.74
CA ASP A 95 1.91 6.05 9.51
C ASP A 95 2.01 4.89 8.52
N GLY A 96 1.05 3.94 8.57
CA GLY A 96 0.98 2.84 7.61
C GLY A 96 0.68 3.32 6.19
N ALA A 97 -0.23 4.30 6.02
CA ALA A 97 -0.51 4.91 4.73
C ALA A 97 0.69 5.71 4.21
N THR A 98 1.36 6.46 5.09
CA THR A 98 2.61 7.16 4.74
C THR A 98 3.70 6.20 4.27
N MET A 99 3.84 5.05 4.94
CA MET A 99 4.79 4.01 4.52
C MET A 99 4.42 3.38 3.17
N ALA A 100 3.13 3.22 2.87
CA ALA A 100 2.68 2.74 1.57
C ALA A 100 2.99 3.76 0.46
N VAL A 101 2.77 5.05 0.70
CA VAL A 101 3.15 6.14 -0.22
C VAL A 101 4.66 6.22 -0.41
N PHE A 102 5.43 6.07 0.66
CA PHE A 102 6.90 6.04 0.57
C PHE A 102 7.39 4.87 -0.28
N PHE A 103 6.76 3.71 -0.14
CA PHE A 103 7.05 2.55 -0.98
C PHE A 103 6.73 2.82 -2.45
N ASP A 104 5.56 3.38 -2.74
CA ASP A 104 5.16 3.77 -4.09
C ASP A 104 6.15 4.76 -4.70
N TRP A 105 6.53 5.80 -3.96
CA TRP A 105 7.53 6.78 -4.40
C TRP A 105 8.89 6.16 -4.76
N MET A 106 9.30 5.10 -4.06
CA MET A 106 10.53 4.38 -4.41
C MET A 106 10.35 3.48 -5.63
N MET A 107 9.19 2.82 -5.74
CA MET A 107 8.89 1.86 -6.78
C MET A 107 8.62 2.52 -8.14
N GLU A 108 7.94 3.65 -8.15
CA GLU A 108 7.46 4.33 -9.36
C GLU A 108 8.53 4.52 -10.46
N PRO A 109 9.69 5.14 -10.19
CA PRO A 109 10.68 5.36 -11.23
C PRO A 109 11.24 4.04 -11.80
N VAL A 110 11.34 3.02 -10.96
CA VAL A 110 11.79 1.69 -11.35
C VAL A 110 10.76 1.00 -12.24
N ALA A 111 9.50 1.05 -11.85
CA ALA A 111 8.39 0.44 -12.57
C ALA A 111 8.22 1.04 -13.98
N VAL A 112 8.35 2.37 -14.09
CA VAL A 112 8.34 3.06 -15.40
C VAL A 112 9.53 2.62 -16.27
N LYS A 113 10.74 2.57 -15.72
CA LYS A 113 11.94 2.12 -16.45
C LYS A 113 11.86 0.66 -16.90
N LEU A 114 11.20 -0.19 -16.10
CA LEU A 114 10.97 -1.60 -16.43
C LEU A 114 9.76 -1.83 -17.36
N GLY A 115 9.05 -0.78 -17.77
CA GLY A 115 7.91 -0.86 -18.68
C GLY A 115 6.66 -1.48 -18.06
N TYR A 116 6.52 -1.41 -16.71
CA TYR A 116 5.31 -1.89 -16.03
C TYR A 116 4.11 -1.01 -16.37
N TRP A 117 4.33 0.30 -16.38
CA TRP A 117 3.38 1.31 -16.88
C TRP A 117 4.12 2.52 -17.42
N THR A 118 3.38 3.36 -18.12
CA THR A 118 3.88 4.60 -18.71
C THR A 118 2.93 5.72 -18.34
N TRP A 119 3.47 6.82 -17.80
CA TRP A 119 2.74 8.06 -17.60
C TRP A 119 2.54 8.76 -18.94
N LEU A 120 1.32 9.23 -19.19
CA LEU A 120 0.96 9.96 -20.41
C LEU A 120 1.23 11.46 -20.21
N GLY A 121 1.12 12.23 -21.29
CA GLY A 121 1.45 13.66 -21.25
C GLY A 121 2.97 13.87 -21.22
N ASN A 122 3.48 14.59 -20.21
CA ASN A 122 4.92 14.88 -20.08
C ASN A 122 5.77 13.69 -19.64
N GLY A 123 5.15 12.58 -19.27
CA GLY A 123 5.85 11.40 -18.75
C GLY A 123 6.30 11.50 -17.29
N ASP A 124 6.00 12.61 -16.62
CA ASP A 124 6.33 12.80 -15.22
C ASP A 124 5.31 12.11 -14.30
N ILE A 125 5.78 11.62 -13.16
CA ILE A 125 4.93 11.04 -12.11
C ILE A 125 4.20 12.19 -11.40
N PRO A 126 2.86 12.29 -11.50
CA PRO A 126 2.17 13.42 -10.91
C PRO A 126 2.11 13.31 -9.38
N LEU A 127 2.24 14.45 -8.67
CA LEU A 127 2.04 14.49 -7.22
C LEU A 127 0.67 13.93 -6.81
N TYR A 128 -0.30 14.07 -7.68
CA TYR A 128 -1.66 13.56 -7.49
C TYR A 128 -1.69 12.02 -7.32
N ASN A 129 -0.79 11.29 -7.96
CA ASN A 129 -0.60 9.85 -7.74
C ASN A 129 -0.40 9.54 -6.25
N TYR A 130 0.53 10.23 -5.60
CA TYR A 130 0.85 10.00 -4.20
C TYR A 130 -0.28 10.39 -3.25
N ILE A 131 -1.06 11.42 -3.60
CA ILE A 131 -2.27 11.80 -2.84
C ILE A 131 -3.32 10.70 -2.93
N CYS A 132 -3.55 10.14 -4.12
CA CYS A 132 -4.47 9.02 -4.30
C CYS A 132 -4.00 7.77 -3.53
N TRP A 133 -2.72 7.44 -3.59
CA TRP A 133 -2.11 6.37 -2.80
C TRP A 133 -2.35 6.55 -1.30
N LEU A 134 -2.17 7.78 -0.79
CA LEU A 134 -2.41 8.10 0.62
C LEU A 134 -3.87 7.85 1.01
N ILE A 135 -4.81 8.40 0.24
CA ILE A 135 -6.25 8.29 0.53
C ILE A 135 -6.70 6.82 0.50
N VAL A 136 -6.34 6.09 -0.56
CA VAL A 136 -6.72 4.68 -0.70
C VAL A 136 -6.09 3.83 0.42
N SER A 137 -4.82 4.05 0.73
CA SER A 137 -4.14 3.34 1.81
C SER A 137 -4.77 3.63 3.17
N ILE A 138 -5.19 4.86 3.46
CA ILE A 138 -5.94 5.20 4.68
C ILE A 138 -7.24 4.39 4.76
N LEU A 139 -8.02 4.34 3.68
CA LEU A 139 -9.29 3.61 3.65
C LEU A 139 -9.08 2.10 3.87
N LEU A 140 -8.10 1.50 3.21
CA LEU A 140 -7.78 0.09 3.36
C LEU A 140 -7.19 -0.23 4.76
N LEU A 141 -6.38 0.66 5.33
CA LEU A 141 -5.86 0.50 6.68
C LEU A 141 -6.92 0.72 7.77
N LEU A 142 -7.95 1.50 7.54
CA LEU A 142 -9.13 1.54 8.40
C LEU A 142 -9.86 0.19 8.40
N LEU A 143 -10.01 -0.45 7.25
CA LEU A 143 -10.55 -1.82 7.17
C LEU A 143 -9.62 -2.82 7.86
N PHE A 144 -8.30 -2.70 7.67
CA PHE A 144 -7.30 -3.50 8.39
C PHE A 144 -7.47 -3.40 9.91
N GLN A 145 -7.74 -2.21 10.46
CA GLN A 145 -7.96 -2.03 11.90
C GLN A 145 -9.30 -2.58 12.37
N LYS A 146 -10.37 -2.42 11.59
CA LYS A 146 -11.72 -2.87 11.95
C LYS A 146 -11.88 -4.39 11.92
N LEU A 147 -11.21 -5.08 10.99
CA LEU A 147 -11.38 -6.52 10.84
C LEU A 147 -10.62 -7.31 11.92
N PRO A 148 -11.29 -8.27 12.62
CA PRO A 148 -10.71 -9.00 13.75
C PRO A 148 -9.86 -10.19 13.28
N PHE A 149 -8.65 -9.93 12.81
CA PHE A 149 -7.63 -10.93 12.51
C PHE A 149 -6.27 -10.58 13.17
N PRO A 150 -5.37 -11.56 13.38
CA PRO A 150 -4.05 -11.32 13.97
C PRO A 150 -3.20 -10.38 13.09
N LYS A 151 -2.70 -9.30 13.70
CA LYS A 151 -1.87 -8.28 13.01
C LYS A 151 -0.38 -8.44 13.29
N LYS A 152 0.01 -9.52 13.97
CA LYS A 152 1.42 -9.86 14.22
C LYS A 152 1.89 -10.87 13.18
N ASN A 153 2.75 -10.44 12.27
CA ASN A 153 3.33 -11.31 11.24
C ASN A 153 4.76 -10.85 10.93
N LYS A 154 5.76 -11.55 11.46
CA LYS A 154 7.18 -11.24 11.22
C LYS A 154 7.55 -11.37 9.75
N PHE A 155 6.97 -12.34 9.04
CA PHE A 155 7.23 -12.52 7.62
C PHE A 155 6.82 -11.28 6.81
N ALA A 156 5.64 -10.71 7.10
CA ALA A 156 5.18 -9.49 6.42
C ALA A 156 6.13 -8.30 6.65
N VAL A 157 6.68 -8.16 7.86
CA VAL A 157 7.67 -7.11 8.17
C VAL A 157 8.94 -7.32 7.35
N HIS A 158 9.48 -8.54 7.32
CA HIS A 158 10.69 -8.84 6.55
C HIS A 158 10.45 -8.69 5.05
N LEU A 159 9.30 -9.15 4.54
CA LEU A 159 8.92 -8.98 3.14
C LEU A 159 8.89 -7.52 2.75
N PHE A 160 8.29 -6.66 3.58
CA PHE A 160 8.24 -5.22 3.32
C PHE A 160 9.63 -4.58 3.28
N LEU A 161 10.50 -4.93 4.23
CA LEU A 161 11.88 -4.45 4.24
C LEU A 161 12.66 -4.92 3.01
N ILE A 162 12.52 -6.19 2.61
CA ILE A 162 13.17 -6.73 1.42
C ILE A 162 12.68 -5.99 0.16
N GLN A 163 11.38 -5.74 0.03
CA GLN A 163 10.83 -4.99 -1.09
C GLN A 163 11.36 -3.55 -1.13
N ILE A 164 11.40 -2.86 0.02
CA ILE A 164 11.98 -1.51 0.12
C ILE A 164 13.45 -1.52 -0.34
N MET A 165 14.26 -2.43 0.18
CA MET A 165 15.67 -2.55 -0.20
C MET A 165 15.83 -2.88 -1.68
N PHE A 166 15.01 -3.79 -2.21
CA PHE A 166 15.04 -4.18 -3.61
C PHE A 166 14.80 -2.99 -4.54
N PHE A 167 13.72 -2.23 -4.31
CA PHE A 167 13.41 -1.06 -5.14
C PHE A 167 14.41 0.08 -4.92
N LEU A 168 14.94 0.27 -3.71
CA LEU A 168 15.99 1.25 -3.45
C LEU A 168 17.26 0.94 -4.25
N ILE A 169 17.70 -0.31 -4.26
CA ILE A 169 18.87 -0.76 -5.04
C ILE A 169 18.61 -0.58 -6.53
N LEU A 170 17.45 -1.04 -7.04
CA LEU A 170 17.12 -0.86 -8.45
C LEU A 170 17.04 0.61 -8.85
N ARG A 171 16.50 1.47 -8.01
CA ARG A 171 16.43 2.91 -8.27
C ARG A 171 17.80 3.57 -8.38
N THR A 172 18.82 3.02 -7.70
CA THR A 172 20.19 3.55 -7.79
C THR A 172 20.98 2.97 -8.96
N LEU A 173 20.59 1.79 -9.46
CA LEU A 173 21.28 1.11 -10.56
C LEU A 173 20.68 1.43 -11.93
N LEU A 174 19.41 1.75 -12.00
CA LEU A 174 18.67 2.10 -13.22
C LEU A 174 18.56 3.61 -13.40
#